data_4dea9fb440762ee34091ec5cda797011
#
_entry.id   4dea9fb440762ee34091ec5cda797011
#
_cell.length_a   1.000
_cell.length_b   1.000
_cell.length_c   1.000
_cell.angle_alpha   90.00
_cell.angle_beta   90.00
_cell.angle_gamma   90.00
#
_symmetry.space_group_name_H-M   'P 1'
#
loop_
_entity.id
_entity.type
_entity.pdbx_description
1 polymer ?
#
loop_
_entity_poly.entity_id
_entity_poly.type
_entity_poly.pdbx_seq_one_letter_code
_entity_poly.pdbx_strand_id
1 'polypeptide(L)'
;MSRSVLITGGNRGIGLAIARHLAEAGDRVAVTYRSGEPPEGLLAVRCDITDTDQVDAAFKEVEEQHGPVEVLVANAGITKDQLLMRMSEDDFTTVVDTNLTGAFRVTKRASRGMLRAKKGRVVFISSAVALRGESGQANYAASKAGLVGFARSMARELGSRGITFNVVAPGLTETSMSQALSDEQLENLKTQIPLGRLARPEEIAATVAFLASEQAAYITGAVVPVDGGAGMGH
;
A
#
# COMPACT_ATOMS: atom_id res chain seq x y z
N MET A 1 -3.46 -5.48 -23.07
CA MET A 1 -4.41 -6.43 -22.42
C MET A 1 -4.77 -5.87 -21.07
N SER A 2 -6.03 -5.94 -20.68
CA SER A 2 -6.52 -5.50 -19.37
C SER A 2 -6.04 -6.48 -18.28
N ARG A 3 -5.24 -6.01 -17.33
CA ARG A 3 -4.69 -6.82 -16.23
C ARG A 3 -5.69 -6.95 -15.09
N SER A 4 -5.64 -8.04 -14.34
CA SER A 4 -6.36 -8.20 -13.08
C SER A 4 -5.54 -7.56 -11.94
N VAL A 5 -6.09 -6.51 -11.32
CA VAL A 5 -5.45 -5.73 -10.25
C VAL A 5 -6.24 -5.88 -8.97
N LEU A 6 -5.55 -6.13 -7.86
CA LEU A 6 -6.15 -6.13 -6.52
C LEU A 6 -5.47 -5.09 -5.63
N ILE A 7 -6.27 -4.21 -5.01
CA ILE A 7 -5.80 -3.19 -4.09
C ILE A 7 -6.45 -3.41 -2.73
N THR A 8 -5.65 -3.62 -1.69
CA THR A 8 -6.18 -3.75 -0.34
C THR A 8 -6.44 -2.38 0.30
N GLY A 9 -7.57 -2.23 1.00
CA GLY A 9 -7.97 -0.94 1.57
C GLY A 9 -8.26 0.12 0.50
N GLY A 10 -8.86 -0.27 -0.62
CA GLY A 10 -9.07 0.57 -1.80
C GLY A 10 -10.38 1.35 -1.82
N ASN A 11 -11.14 1.40 -0.74
CA ASN A 11 -12.41 2.11 -0.71
C ASN A 11 -12.31 3.60 -0.32
N ARG A 12 -11.12 4.10 0.00
CA ARG A 12 -10.88 5.51 0.36
C ARG A 12 -9.42 5.92 0.18
N GLY A 13 -9.17 7.25 0.24
CA GLY A 13 -7.83 7.84 0.27
C GLY A 13 -6.92 7.40 -0.86
N ILE A 14 -5.67 7.12 -0.54
CA ILE A 14 -4.63 6.69 -1.50
C ILE A 14 -5.07 5.43 -2.27
N GLY A 15 -5.61 4.43 -1.56
CA GLY A 15 -6.04 3.18 -2.19
C GLY A 15 -7.13 3.38 -3.25
N LEU A 16 -8.09 4.26 -3.00
CA LEU A 16 -9.14 4.60 -3.96
C LEU A 16 -8.61 5.37 -5.16
N ALA A 17 -7.69 6.32 -4.94
CA ALA A 17 -7.05 7.05 -6.02
C ALA A 17 -6.26 6.12 -6.95
N ILE A 18 -5.51 5.16 -6.37
CA ILE A 18 -4.81 4.12 -7.13
C ILE A 18 -5.80 3.28 -7.93
N ALA A 19 -6.90 2.87 -7.31
CA ALA A 19 -7.91 2.03 -7.96
C ALA A 19 -8.54 2.72 -9.17
N ARG A 20 -8.94 3.98 -9.03
CA ARG A 20 -9.51 4.77 -10.11
C ARG A 20 -8.50 5.00 -11.24
N HIS A 21 -7.28 5.39 -10.90
CA HIS A 21 -6.22 5.63 -11.88
C HIS A 21 -5.91 4.39 -12.74
N LEU A 22 -5.83 3.20 -12.12
CA LEU A 22 -5.58 1.96 -12.86
C LEU A 22 -6.81 1.50 -13.67
N ALA A 23 -8.03 1.72 -13.17
CA ALA A 23 -9.26 1.45 -13.90
C ALA A 23 -9.40 2.35 -15.15
N GLU A 24 -9.10 3.64 -15.02
CA GLU A 24 -9.06 4.61 -16.13
C GLU A 24 -8.02 4.22 -17.19
N ALA A 25 -6.91 3.60 -16.77
CA ALA A 25 -5.91 3.05 -17.67
C ALA A 25 -6.33 1.73 -18.35
N GLY A 26 -7.53 1.20 -18.06
CA GLY A 26 -8.12 0.03 -18.71
C GLY A 26 -7.86 -1.29 -17.98
N ASP A 27 -7.34 -1.29 -16.76
CA ASP A 27 -7.19 -2.49 -15.95
C ASP A 27 -8.53 -2.91 -15.31
N ARG A 28 -8.71 -4.21 -15.06
CA ARG A 28 -9.82 -4.75 -14.27
C ARG A 28 -9.44 -4.68 -12.79
N VAL A 29 -9.96 -3.67 -12.12
CA VAL A 29 -9.57 -3.34 -10.76
C VAL A 29 -10.59 -3.87 -9.75
N ALA A 30 -10.10 -4.63 -8.79
CA ALA A 30 -10.82 -4.99 -7.58
C ALA A 30 -10.18 -4.34 -6.37
N VAL A 31 -11.00 -3.98 -5.38
CA VAL A 31 -10.53 -3.46 -4.10
C VAL A 31 -11.03 -4.32 -2.95
N THR A 32 -10.23 -4.43 -1.88
CA THR A 32 -10.79 -4.94 -0.63
C THR A 32 -11.00 -3.80 0.35
N TYR A 33 -11.96 -3.98 1.26
CA TYR A 33 -12.25 -3.06 2.36
C TYR A 33 -12.75 -3.83 3.58
N ARG A 34 -12.47 -3.32 4.78
CA ARG A 34 -12.95 -3.91 6.03
C ARG A 34 -14.24 -3.24 6.50
N SER A 35 -14.31 -1.93 6.37
CA SER A 35 -15.40 -1.08 6.85
C SER A 35 -15.63 0.11 5.93
N GLY A 36 -16.78 0.78 6.07
CA GLY A 36 -17.21 1.87 5.19
C GLY A 36 -17.92 1.34 3.95
N GLU A 37 -18.23 2.24 3.03
CA GLU A 37 -18.95 1.92 1.80
C GLU A 37 -18.02 1.43 0.70
N PRO A 38 -18.48 0.48 -0.14
CA PRO A 38 -17.78 0.09 -1.35
C PRO A 38 -17.75 1.26 -2.35
N PRO A 39 -16.65 1.45 -3.10
CA PRO A 39 -16.60 2.48 -4.13
C PRO A 39 -17.47 2.09 -5.33
N GLU A 40 -18.18 3.08 -5.88
CA GLU A 40 -18.96 2.88 -7.10
C GLU A 40 -18.07 2.57 -8.31
N GLY A 41 -18.56 1.70 -9.18
CA GLY A 41 -17.92 1.37 -10.46
C GLY A 41 -16.71 0.44 -10.38
N LEU A 42 -16.39 -0.08 -9.19
CA LEU A 42 -15.30 -1.05 -8.98
C LEU A 42 -15.82 -2.33 -8.32
N LEU A 43 -15.18 -3.46 -8.64
CA LEU A 43 -15.39 -4.67 -7.86
C LEU A 43 -14.85 -4.46 -6.44
N ALA A 44 -15.72 -4.54 -5.44
CA ALA A 44 -15.35 -4.29 -4.04
C ALA A 44 -15.72 -5.51 -3.18
N VAL A 45 -14.71 -6.11 -2.55
CA VAL A 45 -14.86 -7.31 -1.73
C VAL A 45 -14.57 -6.99 -0.28
N ARG A 46 -15.46 -7.37 0.62
CA ARG A 46 -15.22 -7.18 2.07
C ARG A 46 -14.18 -8.19 2.57
N CYS A 47 -13.11 -7.68 3.18
CA CYS A 47 -12.02 -8.52 3.65
C CYS A 47 -11.24 -7.83 4.78
N ASP A 48 -11.07 -8.51 5.90
CA ASP A 48 -10.06 -8.17 6.90
C ASP A 48 -8.77 -8.92 6.55
N ILE A 49 -7.71 -8.19 6.24
CA ILE A 49 -6.41 -8.80 5.86
C ILE A 49 -5.66 -9.44 7.02
N THR A 50 -6.16 -9.28 8.26
CA THR A 50 -5.63 -9.99 9.43
C THR A 50 -6.15 -11.42 9.51
N ASP A 51 -7.19 -11.75 8.75
CA ASP A 51 -7.83 -13.06 8.66
C ASP A 51 -7.45 -13.77 7.36
N THR A 52 -6.77 -14.90 7.47
CA THR A 52 -6.30 -15.67 6.30
C THR A 52 -7.44 -16.26 5.47
N ASP A 53 -8.53 -16.67 6.10
CA ASP A 53 -9.66 -17.28 5.39
C ASP A 53 -10.43 -16.22 4.60
N GLN A 54 -10.60 -15.02 5.15
CA GLN A 54 -11.18 -13.89 4.43
C GLN A 54 -10.28 -13.45 3.26
N VAL A 55 -8.95 -13.46 3.41
CA VAL A 55 -8.03 -13.21 2.31
C VAL A 55 -8.20 -14.24 1.21
N ASP A 56 -8.23 -15.53 1.52
CA ASP A 56 -8.41 -16.58 0.52
C ASP A 56 -9.78 -16.48 -0.19
N ALA A 57 -10.85 -16.15 0.54
CA ALA A 57 -12.18 -15.94 -0.02
C ALA A 57 -12.23 -14.74 -0.96
N ALA A 58 -11.65 -13.61 -0.55
CA ALA A 58 -11.59 -12.40 -1.38
C ALA A 58 -10.82 -12.62 -2.68
N PHE A 59 -9.69 -13.33 -2.63
CA PHE A 59 -8.95 -13.67 -3.84
C PHE A 59 -9.75 -14.60 -4.78
N LYS A 60 -10.50 -15.56 -4.26
CA LYS A 60 -11.36 -16.43 -5.07
C LYS A 60 -12.41 -15.61 -5.81
N GLU A 61 -13.11 -14.73 -5.12
CA GLU A 61 -14.14 -13.87 -5.72
C GLU A 61 -13.56 -12.95 -6.81
N VAL A 62 -12.40 -12.35 -6.57
CA VAL A 62 -11.72 -11.52 -7.57
C VAL A 62 -11.25 -12.35 -8.76
N GLU A 63 -10.65 -13.52 -8.52
CA GLU A 63 -10.17 -14.41 -9.59
C GLU A 63 -11.29 -14.99 -10.45
N GLU A 64 -12.49 -15.22 -9.89
CA GLU A 64 -13.69 -15.65 -10.63
C GLU A 64 -14.19 -14.56 -11.60
N GLN A 65 -14.11 -13.30 -11.23
CA GLN A 65 -14.63 -12.18 -12.03
C GLN A 65 -13.56 -11.58 -12.95
N HIS A 66 -12.33 -11.44 -12.50
CA HIS A 66 -11.24 -10.74 -13.21
C HIS A 66 -10.13 -11.67 -13.71
N GLY A 67 -10.17 -12.95 -13.35
CA GLY A 67 -9.07 -13.88 -13.58
C GLY A 67 -7.92 -13.68 -12.56
N PRO A 68 -6.84 -14.48 -12.69
CA PRO A 68 -5.72 -14.45 -11.75
C PRO A 68 -5.15 -13.05 -11.53
N VAL A 69 -4.89 -12.69 -10.27
CA VAL A 69 -4.33 -11.39 -9.92
C VAL A 69 -2.90 -11.25 -10.47
N GLU A 70 -2.71 -10.29 -11.37
CA GLU A 70 -1.43 -9.97 -12.00
C GLU A 70 -0.71 -8.81 -11.30
N VAL A 71 -1.47 -7.88 -10.70
CA VAL A 71 -0.95 -6.75 -9.94
C VAL A 71 -1.57 -6.73 -8.56
N LEU A 72 -0.74 -6.70 -7.53
CA LEU A 72 -1.16 -6.52 -6.14
C LEU A 72 -0.64 -5.17 -5.62
N VAL A 73 -1.54 -4.35 -5.10
CA VAL A 73 -1.20 -3.16 -4.32
C VAL A 73 -1.58 -3.42 -2.86
N ALA A 74 -0.59 -3.69 -2.02
CA ALA A 74 -0.77 -3.89 -0.58
C ALA A 74 -0.77 -2.51 0.11
N ASN A 75 -1.96 -1.91 0.18
CA ASN A 75 -2.16 -0.56 0.70
C ASN A 75 -2.83 -0.54 2.09
N ALA A 76 -3.68 -1.51 2.41
CA ALA A 76 -4.40 -1.52 3.69
C ALA A 76 -3.45 -1.34 4.89
N GLY A 77 -3.85 -0.48 5.81
CA GLY A 77 -3.09 -0.20 7.01
C GLY A 77 -3.84 0.68 7.99
N ILE A 78 -3.38 0.66 9.22
CA ILE A 78 -3.91 1.45 10.34
C ILE A 78 -2.78 2.16 11.07
N THR A 79 -3.12 3.20 11.83
CA THR A 79 -2.28 3.82 12.86
C THR A 79 -2.95 3.67 14.23
N LYS A 80 -2.14 3.58 15.27
CA LYS A 80 -2.52 3.73 16.67
C LYS A 80 -1.41 4.52 17.35
N ASP A 81 -1.44 5.84 17.17
CA ASP A 81 -0.36 6.73 17.58
C ASP A 81 -0.37 6.92 19.08
N GLN A 82 0.77 6.65 19.72
CA GLN A 82 0.97 6.82 21.15
C GLN A 82 2.45 6.92 21.47
N LEU A 83 2.83 7.80 22.42
CA LEU A 83 4.19 7.87 22.93
C LEU A 83 4.58 6.52 23.56
N LEU A 84 5.85 6.11 23.41
CA LEU A 84 6.36 4.81 23.85
C LEU A 84 5.93 4.40 25.25
N MET A 85 6.01 5.31 26.22
CA MET A 85 5.67 5.03 27.62
C MET A 85 4.18 4.79 27.88
N ARG A 86 3.33 5.10 26.91
CA ARG A 86 1.86 4.88 26.95
C ARG A 86 1.38 3.87 25.94
N MET A 87 2.22 3.50 24.99
CA MET A 87 1.90 2.51 23.96
C MET A 87 1.79 1.13 24.61
N SER A 88 0.63 0.49 24.50
CA SER A 88 0.46 -0.89 24.94
C SER A 88 1.07 -1.87 23.95
N GLU A 89 1.37 -3.09 24.41
CA GLU A 89 1.79 -4.19 23.52
C GLU A 89 0.72 -4.52 22.47
N ASP A 90 -0.57 -4.41 22.84
CA ASP A 90 -1.70 -4.59 21.90
C ASP A 90 -1.71 -3.51 20.83
N ASP A 91 -1.45 -2.25 21.15
CA ASP A 91 -1.35 -1.17 20.15
C ASP A 91 -0.21 -1.43 19.16
N PHE A 92 0.92 -1.92 19.67
CA PHE A 92 2.06 -2.26 18.82
C PHE A 92 1.76 -3.45 17.92
N THR A 93 1.31 -4.56 18.50
CA THR A 93 1.07 -5.83 17.78
C THR A 93 -0.07 -5.73 16.79
N THR A 94 -1.17 -5.02 17.11
CA THR A 94 -2.29 -4.79 16.20
C THR A 94 -1.86 -4.04 14.94
N VAL A 95 -1.01 -3.01 15.07
CA VAL A 95 -0.51 -2.24 13.92
C VAL A 95 0.43 -3.09 13.09
N VAL A 96 1.34 -3.84 13.71
CA VAL A 96 2.27 -4.74 13.00
C VAL A 96 1.50 -5.86 12.30
N ASP A 97 0.51 -6.48 12.95
CA ASP A 97 -0.27 -7.56 12.33
C ASP A 97 -1.06 -7.06 11.12
N THR A 98 -1.70 -5.90 11.22
CA THR A 98 -2.44 -5.34 10.10
C THR A 98 -1.52 -4.91 8.96
N ASN A 99 -0.51 -4.06 9.25
CA ASN A 99 0.26 -3.39 8.22
C ASN A 99 1.33 -4.27 7.58
N LEU A 100 1.95 -5.16 8.33
CA LEU A 100 3.05 -6.00 7.87
C LEU A 100 2.61 -7.45 7.66
N THR A 101 2.03 -8.10 8.66
CA THR A 101 1.58 -9.48 8.53
C THR A 101 0.41 -9.62 7.56
N GLY A 102 -0.51 -8.63 7.54
CA GLY A 102 -1.58 -8.57 6.54
C GLY A 102 -1.03 -8.44 5.11
N ALA A 103 -0.04 -7.58 4.90
CA ALA A 103 0.64 -7.47 3.61
C ALA A 103 1.33 -8.78 3.21
N PHE A 104 1.93 -9.51 4.15
CA PHE A 104 2.47 -10.85 3.90
C PHE A 104 1.38 -11.84 3.48
N ARG A 105 0.22 -11.88 4.16
CA ARG A 105 -0.89 -12.81 3.84
C ARG A 105 -1.37 -12.60 2.40
N VAL A 106 -1.66 -11.36 2.01
CA VAL A 106 -2.14 -11.06 0.64
C VAL A 106 -1.08 -11.31 -0.41
N THR A 107 0.20 -11.00 -0.12
CA THR A 107 1.32 -11.27 -1.04
C THR A 107 1.51 -12.77 -1.25
N LYS A 108 1.51 -13.56 -0.18
CA LYS A 108 1.61 -15.02 -0.26
C LYS A 108 0.48 -15.61 -1.11
N ARG A 109 -0.75 -15.11 -0.97
CA ARG A 109 -1.89 -15.57 -1.77
C ARG A 109 -1.76 -15.19 -3.24
N ALA A 110 -1.42 -13.93 -3.55
CA ALA A 110 -1.21 -13.45 -4.91
C ALA A 110 -0.07 -14.20 -5.64
N SER A 111 1.03 -14.45 -4.93
CA SER A 111 2.22 -15.10 -5.50
C SER A 111 1.94 -16.50 -6.07
N ARG A 112 0.92 -17.21 -5.60
CA ARG A 112 0.54 -18.53 -6.16
C ARG A 112 0.13 -18.45 -7.64
N GLY A 113 -0.65 -17.43 -8.02
CA GLY A 113 -1.04 -17.17 -9.40
C GLY A 113 0.11 -16.63 -10.24
N MET A 114 0.83 -15.64 -9.70
CA MET A 114 1.96 -14.99 -10.36
C MET A 114 3.10 -15.97 -10.70
N LEU A 115 3.40 -16.91 -9.80
CA LEU A 115 4.41 -17.96 -10.03
C LEU A 115 4.02 -18.87 -11.20
N ARG A 116 2.75 -19.26 -11.32
CA ARG A 116 2.26 -20.08 -12.45
C ARG A 116 2.32 -19.29 -13.77
N ALA A 117 1.98 -18.00 -13.71
CA ALA A 117 2.02 -17.11 -14.87
C ALA A 117 3.42 -16.68 -15.25
N LYS A 118 4.42 -16.83 -14.36
CA LYS A 118 5.77 -16.30 -14.47
C LYS A 118 5.77 -14.79 -14.74
N LYS A 119 4.84 -14.08 -14.13
CA LYS A 119 4.64 -12.64 -14.27
C LYS A 119 3.86 -12.12 -13.07
N GLY A 120 4.26 -10.97 -12.55
CA GLY A 120 3.53 -10.30 -11.47
C GLY A 120 4.15 -8.95 -11.11
N ARG A 121 3.34 -8.09 -10.53
CA ARG A 121 3.75 -6.80 -10.00
C ARG A 121 3.18 -6.64 -8.59
N VAL A 122 4.05 -6.42 -7.62
CA VAL A 122 3.63 -6.18 -6.23
C VAL A 122 4.17 -4.82 -5.79
N VAL A 123 3.27 -3.94 -5.36
CA VAL A 123 3.61 -2.63 -4.83
C VAL A 123 3.09 -2.52 -3.40
N PHE A 124 3.99 -2.29 -2.46
CA PHE A 124 3.65 -2.03 -1.06
C PHE A 124 3.54 -0.53 -0.82
N ILE A 125 2.49 -0.10 -0.14
CA ILE A 125 2.35 1.28 0.32
C ILE A 125 2.91 1.38 1.72
N SER A 126 4.12 1.95 1.82
CA SER A 126 4.82 2.25 3.06
C SER A 126 4.48 3.68 3.54
N SER A 127 5.44 4.41 4.03
CA SER A 127 5.33 5.81 4.46
C SER A 127 6.73 6.44 4.53
N ALA A 128 6.84 7.75 4.36
CA ALA A 128 8.04 8.51 4.68
C ALA A 128 8.45 8.33 6.15
N VAL A 129 7.47 8.13 7.05
CA VAL A 129 7.71 7.81 8.47
C VAL A 129 8.53 6.53 8.67
N ALA A 130 8.40 5.56 7.78
CA ALA A 130 9.20 4.32 7.82
C ALA A 130 10.71 4.59 7.64
N LEU A 131 11.06 5.68 6.99
CA LEU A 131 12.42 6.02 6.62
C LEU A 131 13.06 7.00 7.61
N ARG A 132 12.28 7.96 8.12
CA ARG A 132 12.79 9.02 9.03
C ARG A 132 12.44 8.80 10.51
N GLY A 133 11.44 7.98 10.80
CA GLY A 133 10.80 7.89 12.12
C GLY A 133 9.83 9.05 12.38
N GLU A 134 8.97 8.89 13.39
CA GLU A 134 8.07 9.94 13.88
C GLU A 134 7.73 9.67 15.35
N SER A 135 7.70 10.75 16.15
CA SER A 135 7.35 10.65 17.57
C SER A 135 5.90 10.15 17.73
N GLY A 136 5.71 9.17 18.61
CA GLY A 136 4.41 8.56 18.84
C GLY A 136 4.00 7.49 17.81
N GLN A 137 4.80 7.21 16.79
CA GLN A 137 4.49 6.26 15.72
C GLN A 137 5.47 5.07 15.66
N ALA A 138 6.03 4.64 16.78
CA ALA A 138 7.00 3.55 16.80
C ALA A 138 6.47 2.25 16.18
N ASN A 139 5.22 1.88 16.48
CA ASN A 139 4.51 0.72 15.91
C ASN A 139 4.30 0.87 14.38
N TYR A 140 3.81 2.03 13.97
CA TYR A 140 3.54 2.34 12.55
C TYR A 140 4.85 2.38 11.75
N ALA A 141 5.86 3.14 12.22
CA ALA A 141 7.17 3.22 11.59
C ALA A 141 7.80 1.83 11.43
N ALA A 142 7.82 1.02 12.51
CA ALA A 142 8.34 -0.34 12.47
C ALA A 142 7.60 -1.22 11.44
N SER A 143 6.25 -1.17 11.43
CA SER A 143 5.45 -1.95 10.49
C SER A 143 5.70 -1.57 9.04
N LYS A 144 5.80 -0.27 8.74
CA LYS A 144 6.02 0.25 7.38
C LYS A 144 7.47 0.09 6.92
N ALA A 145 8.45 0.17 7.84
CA ALA A 145 9.85 -0.16 7.55
C ALA A 145 10.03 -1.67 7.27
N GLY A 146 9.30 -2.53 7.97
CA GLY A 146 9.30 -3.97 7.72
C GLY A 146 8.92 -4.35 6.28
N LEU A 147 8.05 -3.58 5.63
CA LEU A 147 7.68 -3.78 4.23
C LEU A 147 8.88 -3.64 3.28
N VAL A 148 9.86 -2.80 3.61
CA VAL A 148 11.08 -2.63 2.80
C VAL A 148 11.92 -3.91 2.82
N GLY A 149 12.17 -4.47 4.00
CA GLY A 149 12.87 -5.73 4.16
C GLY A 149 12.13 -6.87 3.47
N PHE A 150 10.80 -6.92 3.64
CA PHE A 150 9.95 -7.92 3.02
C PHE A 150 9.99 -7.83 1.48
N ALA A 151 9.82 -6.64 0.91
CA ALA A 151 9.90 -6.42 -0.54
C ALA A 151 11.24 -6.87 -1.13
N ARG A 152 12.36 -6.51 -0.48
CA ARG A 152 13.71 -6.89 -0.93
C ARG A 152 13.95 -8.40 -0.86
N SER A 153 13.43 -9.06 0.17
CA SER A 153 13.51 -10.53 0.27
C SER A 153 12.72 -11.21 -0.84
N MET A 154 11.49 -10.78 -1.08
CA MET A 154 10.64 -11.33 -2.15
C MET A 154 11.22 -11.04 -3.55
N ALA A 155 11.81 -9.87 -3.76
CA ALA A 155 12.49 -9.54 -5.02
C ALA A 155 13.65 -10.53 -5.32
N ARG A 156 14.40 -10.93 -4.30
CA ARG A 156 15.47 -11.94 -4.46
C ARG A 156 14.92 -13.35 -4.69
N GLU A 157 13.86 -13.72 -3.99
CA GLU A 157 13.27 -15.05 -4.04
C GLU A 157 12.50 -15.31 -5.34
N LEU A 158 11.71 -14.32 -5.79
CA LEU A 158 10.75 -14.48 -6.90
C LEU A 158 11.10 -13.67 -8.16
N GLY A 159 12.15 -12.88 -8.15
CA GLY A 159 12.56 -12.06 -9.30
C GLY A 159 12.86 -12.90 -10.56
N SER A 160 13.47 -14.07 -10.42
CA SER A 160 13.73 -15.00 -11.52
C SER A 160 12.44 -15.56 -12.17
N ARG A 161 11.29 -15.34 -11.56
CA ARG A 161 9.97 -15.70 -12.05
C ARG A 161 9.24 -14.54 -12.73
N GLY A 162 9.93 -13.44 -13.03
CA GLY A 162 9.32 -12.27 -13.66
C GLY A 162 8.39 -11.46 -12.74
N ILE A 163 8.52 -11.62 -11.41
CA ILE A 163 7.72 -10.92 -10.43
C ILE A 163 8.55 -9.81 -9.80
N THR A 164 8.06 -8.58 -9.83
CA THR A 164 8.72 -7.44 -9.17
C THR A 164 8.03 -7.07 -7.87
N PHE A 165 8.81 -6.61 -6.89
CA PHE A 165 8.35 -6.18 -5.58
C PHE A 165 8.97 -4.83 -5.26
N ASN A 166 8.14 -3.78 -5.19
CA ASN A 166 8.59 -2.43 -4.92
C ASN A 166 7.77 -1.77 -3.80
N VAL A 167 8.33 -0.73 -3.23
CA VAL A 167 7.72 0.03 -2.15
C VAL A 167 7.54 1.48 -2.60
N VAL A 168 6.34 2.01 -2.43
CA VAL A 168 6.08 3.46 -2.50
C VAL A 168 5.97 3.96 -1.06
N ALA A 169 6.66 5.04 -0.74
CA ALA A 169 6.68 5.66 0.58
C ALA A 169 6.06 7.07 0.50
N PRO A 170 4.73 7.20 0.67
CA PRO A 170 4.07 8.50 0.66
C PRO A 170 4.51 9.37 1.83
N GLY A 171 4.60 10.68 1.59
CA GLY A 171 4.59 11.71 2.61
C GLY A 171 3.17 12.04 3.07
N LEU A 172 3.03 13.22 3.69
CA LEU A 172 1.72 13.73 4.10
C LEU A 172 0.85 13.97 2.86
N THR A 173 -0.28 13.28 2.81
CA THR A 173 -1.18 13.24 1.65
C THR A 173 -2.56 13.75 2.04
N GLU A 174 -3.23 14.46 1.15
CA GLU A 174 -4.59 14.96 1.31
C GLU A 174 -5.59 13.79 1.36
N THR A 175 -5.95 13.36 2.57
CA THR A 175 -6.89 12.27 2.82
C THR A 175 -7.77 12.63 4.01
N SER A 176 -8.76 11.80 4.31
CA SER A 176 -9.57 11.97 5.54
C SER A 176 -8.72 12.00 6.82
N MET A 177 -7.54 11.41 6.81
CA MET A 177 -6.61 11.41 7.92
C MET A 177 -5.96 12.80 8.11
N SER A 178 -5.57 13.48 7.05
CA SER A 178 -5.03 14.84 7.11
C SER A 178 -6.11 15.89 7.42
N GLN A 179 -7.35 15.65 6.99
CA GLN A 179 -8.51 16.52 7.29
C GLN A 179 -8.88 16.56 8.79
N ALA A 180 -8.40 15.62 9.58
CA ALA A 180 -8.61 15.61 11.04
C ALA A 180 -7.62 16.54 11.79
N LEU A 181 -6.63 17.10 11.11
CA LEU A 181 -5.64 18.03 11.67
C LEU A 181 -6.17 19.47 11.66
N SER A 182 -5.78 20.29 12.66
CA SER A 182 -6.08 21.71 12.63
C SER A 182 -5.27 22.45 11.55
N ASP A 183 -5.76 23.62 11.12
CA ASP A 183 -5.06 24.48 10.15
C ASP A 183 -3.64 24.81 10.59
N GLU A 184 -3.44 25.10 11.88
CA GLU A 184 -2.12 25.38 12.47
C GLU A 184 -1.17 24.16 12.37
N GLN A 185 -1.68 22.96 12.65
CA GLN A 185 -0.91 21.73 12.50
C GLN A 185 -0.54 21.46 11.03
N LEU A 186 -1.48 21.69 10.12
CA LEU A 186 -1.25 21.53 8.69
C LEU A 186 -0.17 22.51 8.18
N GLU A 187 -0.25 23.79 8.58
CA GLU A 187 0.77 24.78 8.17
C GLU A 187 2.15 24.41 8.74
N ASN A 188 2.24 24.01 10.02
CA ASN A 188 3.50 23.55 10.61
C ASN A 188 4.09 22.33 9.87
N LEU A 189 3.25 21.39 9.45
CA LEU A 189 3.70 20.22 8.70
C LEU A 189 4.18 20.60 7.28
N LYS A 190 3.50 21.54 6.62
CA LYS A 190 3.90 22.04 5.29
C LYS A 190 5.29 22.67 5.30
N THR A 191 5.68 23.36 6.39
CA THR A 191 7.02 23.97 6.51
C THR A 191 8.15 22.94 6.50
N GLN A 192 7.85 21.68 6.85
CA GLN A 192 8.80 20.57 6.85
C GLN A 192 8.92 19.88 5.48
N ILE A 193 8.05 20.24 4.53
CA ILE A 193 8.03 19.64 3.19
C ILE A 193 8.68 20.63 2.22
N PRO A 194 9.81 20.31 1.57
CA PRO A 194 10.47 21.21 0.61
C PRO A 194 9.55 21.73 -0.50
N LEU A 195 8.59 20.94 -0.99
CA LEU A 195 7.59 21.40 -1.96
C LEU A 195 6.48 22.27 -1.35
N GLY A 196 6.45 22.50 -0.03
CA GLY A 196 5.57 23.44 0.67
C GLY A 196 4.09 23.06 0.66
N ARG A 197 3.73 21.84 0.31
CA ARG A 197 2.34 21.36 0.25
C ARG A 197 2.21 19.88 0.52
N LEU A 198 1.00 19.44 0.82
CA LEU A 198 0.65 18.02 0.86
C LEU A 198 0.66 17.42 -0.56
N ALA A 199 0.91 16.12 -0.64
CA ALA A 199 0.69 15.37 -1.87
C ALA A 199 -0.81 15.16 -2.10
N ARG A 200 -1.24 15.21 -3.35
CA ARG A 200 -2.56 14.71 -3.73
C ARG A 200 -2.51 13.19 -3.88
N PRO A 201 -3.58 12.45 -3.54
CA PRO A 201 -3.61 11.00 -3.69
C PRO A 201 -3.27 10.51 -5.11
N GLU A 202 -3.61 11.30 -6.14
CA GLU A 202 -3.32 11.01 -7.54
C GLU A 202 -1.81 11.01 -7.85
N GLU A 203 -1.01 11.80 -7.12
CA GLU A 203 0.45 11.83 -7.30
C GLU A 203 1.08 10.53 -6.79
N ILE A 204 0.52 9.94 -5.74
CA ILE A 204 0.91 8.60 -5.26
C ILE A 204 0.45 7.54 -6.28
N ALA A 205 -0.79 7.66 -6.78
CA ALA A 205 -1.37 6.72 -7.73
C ALA A 205 -0.55 6.64 -9.03
N ALA A 206 -0.08 7.76 -9.56
CA ALA A 206 0.76 7.80 -10.75
C ALA A 206 2.08 7.01 -10.57
N THR A 207 2.72 7.13 -9.41
CA THR A 207 3.95 6.38 -9.10
C THR A 207 3.67 4.88 -8.98
N VAL A 208 2.56 4.50 -8.34
CA VAL A 208 2.13 3.09 -8.24
C VAL A 208 1.84 2.52 -9.62
N ALA A 209 1.12 3.26 -10.47
CA ALA A 209 0.81 2.85 -11.84
C ALA A 209 2.08 2.64 -12.67
N PHE A 210 3.06 3.52 -12.56
CA PHE A 210 4.36 3.35 -13.19
C PHE A 210 5.06 2.07 -12.73
N LEU A 211 5.19 1.83 -11.42
CA LEU A 211 5.83 0.64 -10.88
C LEU A 211 5.08 -0.67 -11.22
N ALA A 212 3.77 -0.59 -11.41
CA ALA A 212 2.95 -1.71 -11.87
C ALA A 212 3.02 -1.94 -13.39
N SER A 213 3.61 -1.04 -14.16
CA SER A 213 3.66 -1.09 -15.63
C SER A 213 4.80 -1.97 -16.17
N GLU A 214 4.77 -2.24 -17.47
CA GLU A 214 5.88 -2.90 -18.17
C GLU A 214 7.11 -2.00 -18.29
N GLN A 215 6.95 -0.67 -18.22
CA GLN A 215 8.07 0.28 -18.24
C GLN A 215 8.98 0.13 -17.01
N ALA A 216 8.43 -0.36 -15.89
CA ALA A 216 9.16 -0.63 -14.67
C ALA A 216 9.60 -2.11 -14.52
N ALA A 217 9.58 -2.91 -15.60
CA ALA A 217 9.85 -4.34 -15.54
C ALA A 217 11.24 -4.71 -14.99
N TYR A 218 12.20 -3.78 -15.04
CA TYR A 218 13.56 -3.97 -14.51
C TYR A 218 13.77 -3.29 -13.15
N ILE A 219 12.68 -2.77 -12.53
CA ILE A 219 12.72 -2.16 -11.19
C ILE A 219 12.14 -3.16 -10.19
N THR A 220 12.96 -3.63 -9.25
CA THR A 220 12.55 -4.50 -8.16
C THR A 220 13.39 -4.27 -6.91
N GLY A 221 12.79 -4.37 -5.71
CA GLY A 221 13.43 -4.07 -4.43
C GLY A 221 13.63 -2.58 -4.17
N ALA A 222 13.08 -1.72 -5.02
CA ALA A 222 13.19 -0.28 -4.88
C ALA A 222 12.24 0.27 -3.81
N VAL A 223 12.69 1.35 -3.16
CA VAL A 223 11.85 2.21 -2.33
C VAL A 223 11.77 3.57 -3.02
N VAL A 224 10.55 4.00 -3.34
CA VAL A 224 10.31 5.27 -4.04
C VAL A 224 9.56 6.21 -3.11
N PRO A 225 10.22 7.19 -2.50
CA PRO A 225 9.56 8.24 -1.73
C PRO A 225 8.71 9.12 -2.67
N VAL A 226 7.48 9.41 -2.23
CA VAL A 226 6.58 10.39 -2.88
C VAL A 226 6.11 11.33 -1.77
N ASP A 227 7.02 12.16 -1.30
CA ASP A 227 6.91 12.87 -0.03
C ASP A 227 7.26 14.37 -0.12
N GLY A 228 7.44 14.90 -1.33
CA GLY A 228 7.79 16.29 -1.55
C GLY A 228 9.16 16.69 -1.02
N GLY A 229 10.04 15.70 -0.76
CA GLY A 229 11.37 15.88 -0.21
C GLY A 229 11.44 15.85 1.33
N ALA A 230 10.34 15.55 2.02
CA ALA A 230 10.29 15.54 3.49
C ALA A 230 11.21 14.49 4.13
N GLY A 231 11.54 13.41 3.41
CA GLY A 231 12.38 12.31 3.87
C GLY A 231 13.75 12.21 3.17
N MET A 232 14.29 13.30 2.63
CA MET A 232 15.61 13.27 1.96
C MET A 232 16.71 12.78 2.90
N GLY A 233 17.69 12.04 2.34
CA GLY A 233 18.91 11.63 3.07
C GLY A 233 18.95 10.18 3.53
N HIS A 234 18.14 9.30 2.95
CA HIS A 234 18.16 7.84 3.21
C HIS A 234 18.33 7.02 1.93
#